data_3ea611d8ecec729f590ebce7e9011dea
#
_entry.id   3ea611d8ecec729f590ebce7e9011dea
#
_cell.length_a   1.000
_cell.length_b   1.000
_cell.length_c   1.000
_cell.angle_alpha   90.00
_cell.angle_beta   90.00
_cell.angle_gamma   90.00
#
_symmetry.space_group_name_H-M   'P 1'
#
loop_
_entity.id
_entity.type
_entity.pdbx_description
1 polymer ?
#
loop_
_entity_poly.entity_id
_entity_poly.type
_entity_poly.pdbx_seq_one_letter_code
_entity_poly.pdbx_strand_id
1 'polypeptide(L)'
;GSRLDQILAGVNGGAGEADFEGLIVFDEGHAMANAAGSEGARGPVRGSEQGVCGVRLQHLLPRARILYVSATGATEIANLAYATRLGLWGTGTAFETREIFMQQMREGGMAAMELVARDLKALGLYTSRALSFDCVEYDIMTHKLTDAQIRIYDTYCDAWEIIHQNLDRALEATNIVDAMSGKTLNGQAKGAALSRFE
;
A
#
# COMPACT_ATOMS: atom_id res chain seq x y z
N GLY A 1 19.62 14.04 -6.75
CA GLY A 1 18.18 14.17 -6.91
C GLY A 1 17.47 12.88 -6.56
N SER A 2 16.22 12.97 -6.14
CA SER A 2 15.38 11.81 -5.86
C SER A 2 15.04 11.04 -7.15
N ARG A 3 14.50 9.83 -7.03
CA ARG A 3 13.96 9.09 -8.19
C ARG A 3 12.84 9.85 -8.89
N LEU A 4 12.02 10.57 -8.12
CA LEU A 4 10.98 11.44 -8.67
C LEU A 4 11.57 12.54 -9.56
N ASP A 5 12.63 13.21 -9.11
CA ASP A 5 13.31 14.26 -9.89
C ASP A 5 13.88 13.71 -11.19
N GLN A 6 14.41 12.48 -11.17
CA GLN A 6 14.93 11.80 -12.36
C GLN A 6 13.81 11.50 -13.37
N ILE A 7 12.65 11.02 -12.90
CA ILE A 7 11.48 10.76 -13.75
C ILE A 7 10.99 12.06 -14.37
N LEU A 8 10.82 13.12 -13.56
CA LEU A 8 10.36 14.42 -14.04
C LEU A 8 11.33 15.01 -15.08
N ALA A 9 12.62 14.94 -14.83
CA ALA A 9 13.63 15.38 -15.81
C ALA A 9 13.59 14.59 -17.12
N GLY A 10 13.38 13.28 -17.03
CA GLY A 10 13.29 12.41 -18.22
C GLY A 10 12.02 12.64 -19.05
N VAL A 11 10.90 12.94 -18.36
CA VAL A 11 9.60 13.16 -19.02
C VAL A 11 9.53 14.54 -19.67
N ASN A 12 10.20 15.53 -19.09
CA ASN A 12 10.05 16.92 -19.52
C ASN A 12 10.84 17.30 -20.76
N GLY A 13 11.86 16.56 -21.16
CA GLY A 13 12.62 16.77 -22.43
C GLY A 13 12.82 18.24 -22.89
N GLY A 14 12.65 19.22 -21.98
CA GLY A 14 12.70 20.65 -22.26
C GLY A 14 11.34 21.37 -22.28
N ALA A 15 10.21 20.66 -22.19
CA ALA A 15 8.88 21.24 -21.95
C ALA A 15 8.61 21.37 -20.44
N GLY A 16 7.75 22.30 -20.02
CA GLY A 16 7.36 22.44 -18.61
C GLY A 16 6.68 21.19 -18.05
N GLU A 17 6.85 20.89 -16.76
CA GLU A 17 6.23 19.74 -16.09
C GLU A 17 4.72 19.65 -16.33
N ALA A 18 4.04 20.78 -16.35
CA ALA A 18 2.59 20.86 -16.56
C ALA A 18 2.13 20.48 -17.97
N ASP A 19 3.01 20.43 -18.98
CA ASP A 19 2.66 20.24 -20.39
C ASP A 19 2.82 18.79 -20.88
N PHE A 20 3.25 17.88 -20.01
CA PHE A 20 3.37 16.48 -20.38
C PHE A 20 1.99 15.83 -20.58
N GLU A 21 1.70 15.42 -21.81
CA GLU A 21 0.45 14.77 -22.22
C GLU A 21 0.58 13.25 -22.41
N GLY A 22 1.67 12.66 -21.98
CA GLY A 22 1.92 11.22 -22.13
C GLY A 22 1.04 10.34 -21.25
N LEU A 23 1.30 9.04 -21.32
CA LEU A 23 0.66 8.03 -20.48
C LEU A 23 1.62 7.60 -19.38
N ILE A 24 1.11 7.57 -18.14
CA ILE A 24 1.79 6.98 -16.99
C ILE A 24 1.02 5.71 -16.59
N VAL A 25 1.72 4.59 -16.58
CA VAL A 25 1.17 3.30 -16.16
C VAL A 25 1.76 2.97 -14.79
N PHE A 26 0.88 2.87 -13.79
CA PHE A 26 1.23 2.34 -12.47
C PHE A 26 0.94 0.85 -12.45
N ASP A 27 1.95 0.05 -12.81
CA ASP A 27 1.89 -1.40 -12.65
C ASP A 27 2.00 -1.77 -11.17
N GLU A 28 1.30 -2.82 -10.76
CA GLU A 28 1.11 -3.17 -9.34
C GLU A 28 0.64 -1.95 -8.51
N GLY A 29 -0.35 -1.22 -9.03
CA GLY A 29 -0.86 0.01 -8.44
C GLY A 29 -1.23 -0.11 -6.95
N HIS A 30 -1.58 -1.31 -6.48
CA HIS A 30 -1.85 -1.60 -5.07
C HIS A 30 -0.65 -1.29 -4.14
N ALA A 31 0.58 -1.29 -4.66
CA ALA A 31 1.76 -0.88 -3.88
C ALA A 31 1.69 0.57 -3.38
N MET A 32 0.81 1.40 -3.98
CA MET A 32 0.53 2.76 -3.53
C MET A 32 -0.63 2.85 -2.53
N ALA A 33 -1.21 1.73 -2.11
CA ALA A 33 -2.41 1.68 -1.24
C ALA A 33 -2.26 2.53 0.03
N ASN A 34 -1.08 2.58 0.63
CA ASN A 34 -0.80 3.34 1.84
C ASN A 34 -0.45 4.82 1.59
N ALA A 35 -0.82 5.40 0.44
CA ALA A 35 -0.51 6.80 0.12
C ALA A 35 -1.12 7.80 1.11
N ALA A 36 -2.32 7.51 1.64
CA ALA A 36 -3.00 8.39 2.58
C ALA A 36 -2.44 8.32 4.01
N GLY A 37 -1.66 7.30 4.31
CA GLY A 37 -1.35 6.97 5.70
C GLY A 37 -2.55 6.35 6.43
N SER A 38 -2.43 6.17 7.72
CA SER A 38 -3.48 5.61 8.57
C SER A 38 -3.52 6.33 9.93
N GLU A 39 -4.66 6.31 10.59
CA GLU A 39 -4.73 6.64 12.01
C GLU A 39 -4.32 5.41 12.82
N GLY A 40 -3.12 5.44 13.35
CA GLY A 40 -2.66 4.44 14.29
C GLY A 40 -3.18 4.73 15.72
N ALA A 41 -3.12 3.72 16.58
CA ALA A 41 -3.52 3.84 18.00
C ALA A 41 -2.80 4.95 18.79
N ARG A 42 -1.80 5.60 18.19
CA ARG A 42 -0.93 6.63 18.79
C ARG A 42 -0.79 7.89 17.96
N GLY A 43 -1.69 8.12 17.01
CA GLY A 43 -1.69 9.28 16.12
C GLY A 43 -1.49 8.92 14.66
N PRO A 44 -1.50 9.94 13.78
CA PRO A 44 -1.45 9.72 12.34
C PRO A 44 -0.11 9.08 11.91
N VAL A 45 -0.20 7.99 11.18
CA VAL A 45 0.94 7.34 10.53
C VAL A 45 1.05 7.89 9.11
N ARG A 46 2.22 8.40 8.76
CA ARG A 46 2.50 8.92 7.41
C ARG A 46 2.32 7.81 6.37
N GLY A 47 1.79 8.17 5.20
CA GLY A 47 1.71 7.25 4.07
C GLY A 47 3.09 6.73 3.63
N SER A 48 3.10 5.60 2.95
CA SER A 48 4.33 5.02 2.41
C SER A 48 4.99 6.00 1.43
N GLU A 49 6.32 6.06 1.42
CA GLU A 49 7.08 6.93 0.50
C GLU A 49 6.70 6.66 -0.96
N GLN A 50 6.50 5.40 -1.33
CA GLN A 50 6.06 4.99 -2.65
C GLN A 50 4.69 5.54 -2.99
N GLY A 51 3.71 5.41 -2.09
CA GLY A 51 2.36 5.94 -2.29
C GLY A 51 2.34 7.46 -2.38
N VAL A 52 3.06 8.15 -1.49
CA VAL A 52 3.18 9.61 -1.49
C VAL A 52 3.84 10.10 -2.80
N CYS A 53 4.91 9.45 -3.25
CA CYS A 53 5.57 9.78 -4.51
C CYS A 53 4.64 9.56 -5.73
N GLY A 54 3.88 8.47 -5.74
CA GLY A 54 2.92 8.18 -6.82
C GLY A 54 1.81 9.24 -6.91
N VAL A 55 1.25 9.66 -5.78
CA VAL A 55 0.25 10.74 -5.73
C VAL A 55 0.87 12.07 -6.16
N ARG A 56 2.09 12.38 -5.68
CA ARG A 56 2.79 13.60 -6.05
C ARG A 56 3.08 13.67 -7.55
N LEU A 57 3.48 12.56 -8.15
CA LEU A 57 3.72 12.49 -9.59
C LEU A 57 2.46 12.82 -10.39
N GLN A 58 1.30 12.31 -9.97
CA GLN A 58 0.01 12.61 -10.61
C GLN A 58 -0.36 14.09 -10.53
N HIS A 59 -0.03 14.77 -9.42
CA HIS A 59 -0.27 16.21 -9.26
C HIS A 59 0.70 17.07 -10.07
N LEU A 60 1.97 16.66 -10.19
CA LEU A 60 2.98 17.40 -10.93
C LEU A 60 2.79 17.31 -12.46
N LEU A 61 2.13 16.24 -12.93
CA LEU A 61 1.85 16.00 -14.35
C LEU A 61 0.33 16.01 -14.61
N PRO A 62 -0.34 17.16 -14.51
CA PRO A 62 -1.81 17.23 -14.52
C PRO A 62 -2.42 16.85 -15.87
N ARG A 63 -1.68 16.96 -16.99
CA ARG A 63 -2.13 16.62 -18.33
C ARG A 63 -1.82 15.17 -18.73
N ALA A 64 -1.03 14.46 -17.92
CA ALA A 64 -0.75 13.04 -18.14
C ALA A 64 -2.03 12.20 -18.03
N ARG A 65 -2.15 11.20 -18.89
CA ARG A 65 -3.15 10.12 -18.75
C ARG A 65 -2.61 9.10 -17.76
N ILE A 66 -3.46 8.63 -16.87
CA ILE A 66 -3.05 7.70 -15.81
C ILE A 66 -3.78 6.37 -16.03
N LEU A 67 -3.02 5.29 -15.99
CA LEU A 67 -3.54 3.92 -16.00
C LEU A 67 -3.03 3.21 -14.75
N TYR A 68 -3.94 2.70 -13.93
CA TYR A 68 -3.63 1.85 -12.80
C TYR A 68 -3.85 0.40 -13.18
N VAL A 69 -2.85 -0.44 -13.00
CA VAL A 69 -2.89 -1.88 -13.28
C VAL A 69 -2.59 -2.62 -11.97
N SER A 70 -3.40 -3.61 -11.62
CA SER A 70 -3.19 -4.43 -10.44
C SER A 70 -3.89 -5.78 -10.60
N ALA A 71 -3.24 -6.84 -10.16
CA ALA A 71 -3.86 -8.17 -10.09
C ALA A 71 -4.82 -8.30 -8.90
N THR A 72 -4.55 -7.56 -7.82
CA THR A 72 -5.39 -7.52 -6.62
C THR A 72 -6.12 -6.19 -6.58
N GLY A 73 -7.44 -6.24 -6.59
CA GLY A 73 -8.26 -5.04 -6.39
C GLY A 73 -8.05 -4.43 -5.00
N ALA A 74 -8.67 -3.30 -4.75
CA ALA A 74 -8.67 -2.68 -3.43
C ALA A 74 -9.35 -3.62 -2.43
N THR A 75 -8.60 -4.14 -1.48
CA THR A 75 -9.10 -4.98 -0.38
C THR A 75 -9.76 -4.12 0.70
N GLU A 76 -9.31 -2.87 0.82
CA GLU A 76 -9.84 -1.89 1.75
C GLU A 76 -10.06 -0.56 1.03
N ILE A 77 -11.02 0.20 1.51
CA ILE A 77 -11.38 1.52 0.94
C ILE A 77 -10.20 2.48 0.98
N ALA A 78 -9.42 2.45 2.06
CA ALA A 78 -8.21 3.26 2.21
C ALA A 78 -7.22 3.05 1.07
N ASN A 79 -7.23 1.87 0.49
CA ASN A 79 -6.35 1.49 -0.61
C ASN A 79 -6.64 2.23 -1.94
N LEU A 80 -7.77 2.92 -2.04
CA LEU A 80 -8.11 3.74 -3.21
C LEU A 80 -7.59 5.18 -3.12
N ALA A 81 -7.02 5.58 -2.00
CA ALA A 81 -6.57 6.96 -1.76
C ALA A 81 -5.52 7.47 -2.77
N TYR A 82 -4.79 6.59 -3.42
CA TYR A 82 -3.82 6.94 -4.46
C TYR A 82 -4.45 7.22 -5.84
N ALA A 83 -5.67 6.74 -6.07
CA ALA A 83 -6.31 6.80 -7.40
C ALA A 83 -6.99 8.17 -7.65
N THR A 84 -6.21 9.25 -7.54
CA THR A 84 -6.70 10.63 -7.63
C THR A 84 -7.24 11.02 -9.00
N ARG A 85 -6.91 10.25 -10.03
CA ARG A 85 -7.29 10.49 -11.43
C ARG A 85 -8.36 9.53 -11.95
N LEU A 86 -8.93 8.69 -11.07
CA LEU A 86 -9.97 7.73 -11.47
C LEU A 86 -11.38 8.35 -11.51
N GLY A 87 -11.55 9.58 -11.04
CA GLY A 87 -12.86 10.24 -11.01
C GLY A 87 -13.77 9.79 -9.87
N LEU A 88 -13.18 9.31 -8.77
CA LEU A 88 -13.93 8.89 -7.57
C LEU A 88 -14.44 10.08 -6.76
N TRP A 89 -13.75 11.21 -6.81
CA TRP A 89 -14.09 12.46 -6.14
C TRP A 89 -13.65 13.67 -6.96
N GLY A 90 -14.13 14.84 -6.60
CA GLY A 90 -13.81 16.11 -7.26
C GLY A 90 -14.99 16.74 -7.97
N THR A 91 -14.75 17.82 -8.66
CA THR A 91 -15.77 18.59 -9.35
C THR A 91 -16.52 17.74 -10.39
N GLY A 92 -17.84 17.70 -10.30
CA GLY A 92 -18.69 16.94 -11.21
C GLY A 92 -18.88 15.46 -10.85
N THR A 93 -18.36 15.02 -9.72
CA THR A 93 -18.59 13.68 -9.16
C THR A 93 -19.60 13.72 -8.00
N ALA A 94 -20.05 12.55 -7.54
CA ALA A 94 -20.96 12.45 -6.40
C ALA A 94 -20.29 12.86 -5.07
N PHE A 95 -18.96 12.92 -5.01
CA PHE A 95 -18.19 13.21 -3.80
C PHE A 95 -17.25 14.39 -4.06
N GLU A 96 -17.45 15.49 -3.36
CA GLU A 96 -16.66 16.71 -3.58
C GLU A 96 -15.19 16.53 -3.23
N THR A 97 -14.89 15.74 -2.17
CA THR A 97 -13.55 15.53 -1.67
C THR A 97 -13.25 14.05 -1.42
N ARG A 98 -11.97 13.72 -1.38
CA ARG A 98 -11.50 12.39 -1.03
C ARG A 98 -12.00 11.95 0.35
N GLU A 99 -11.97 12.84 1.31
CA GLU A 99 -12.37 12.58 2.70
C GLU A 99 -13.85 12.19 2.77
N ILE A 100 -14.73 12.91 2.07
CA ILE A 100 -16.15 12.59 1.97
C ILE A 100 -16.35 11.22 1.31
N PHE A 101 -15.68 10.97 0.19
CA PHE A 101 -15.72 9.66 -0.47
C PHE A 101 -15.32 8.53 0.49
N MET A 102 -14.17 8.67 1.15
CA MET A 102 -13.66 7.67 2.07
C MET A 102 -14.58 7.40 3.24
N GLN A 103 -15.21 8.44 3.79
CA GLN A 103 -16.19 8.32 4.86
C GLN A 103 -17.42 7.57 4.40
N GLN A 104 -18.02 7.98 3.29
CA GLN A 104 -19.24 7.35 2.73
C GLN A 104 -19.00 5.87 2.38
N MET A 105 -17.81 5.55 1.86
CA MET A 105 -17.46 4.16 1.56
C MET A 105 -17.28 3.33 2.84
N ARG A 106 -16.72 3.89 3.91
CA ARG A 106 -16.60 3.20 5.21
C ARG A 106 -17.98 2.91 5.82
N GLU A 107 -18.88 3.88 5.74
CA GLU A 107 -20.26 3.74 6.24
C GLU A 107 -21.09 2.74 5.42
N GLY A 108 -20.93 2.74 4.10
CA GLY A 108 -21.64 1.86 3.19
C GLY A 108 -21.02 0.47 3.00
N GLY A 109 -19.78 0.29 3.42
CA GLY A 109 -19.06 -1.00 3.38
C GLY A 109 -18.97 -1.60 1.98
N MET A 110 -19.07 -2.93 1.90
CA MET A 110 -18.90 -3.69 0.66
C MET A 110 -19.95 -3.32 -0.40
N ALA A 111 -21.19 -3.07 0.01
CA ALA A 111 -22.28 -2.71 -0.92
C ALA A 111 -22.02 -1.39 -1.64
N ALA A 112 -21.49 -0.38 -0.93
CA ALA A 112 -21.09 0.88 -1.54
C ALA A 112 -19.94 0.71 -2.53
N MET A 113 -18.95 -0.11 -2.18
CA MET A 113 -17.82 -0.42 -3.06
C MET A 113 -18.25 -1.14 -4.34
N GLU A 114 -19.17 -2.10 -4.25
CA GLU A 114 -19.73 -2.79 -5.41
C GLU A 114 -20.50 -1.84 -6.33
N LEU A 115 -21.26 -0.92 -5.75
CA LEU A 115 -21.99 0.09 -6.51
C LEU A 115 -21.04 1.01 -7.28
N VAL A 116 -19.99 1.53 -6.62
CA VAL A 116 -18.97 2.37 -7.25
C VAL A 116 -18.24 1.59 -8.34
N ALA A 117 -17.87 0.34 -8.09
CA ALA A 117 -17.18 -0.49 -9.09
C ALA A 117 -18.06 -0.73 -10.33
N ARG A 118 -19.36 -0.96 -10.14
CA ARG A 118 -20.33 -1.11 -11.23
C ARG A 118 -20.44 0.17 -12.05
N ASP A 119 -20.53 1.32 -11.38
CA ASP A 119 -20.67 2.60 -12.06
C ASP A 119 -19.38 2.97 -12.82
N LEU A 120 -18.21 2.72 -12.25
CA LEU A 120 -16.94 2.91 -12.95
C LEU A 120 -16.80 1.98 -14.17
N LYS A 121 -17.33 0.74 -14.10
CA LYS A 121 -17.38 -0.17 -15.25
C LYS A 121 -18.31 0.36 -16.34
N ALA A 122 -19.47 0.85 -15.97
CA ALA A 122 -20.43 1.43 -16.91
C ALA A 122 -19.87 2.67 -17.62
N LEU A 123 -19.06 3.46 -16.93
CA LEU A 123 -18.36 4.62 -17.48
C LEU A 123 -17.07 4.26 -18.28
N GLY A 124 -16.67 2.99 -18.32
CA GLY A 124 -15.42 2.56 -18.96
C GLY A 124 -14.14 2.97 -18.24
N LEU A 125 -14.25 3.40 -16.97
CA LEU A 125 -13.12 3.83 -16.14
C LEU A 125 -12.49 2.68 -15.35
N TYR A 126 -13.18 1.56 -15.27
CA TYR A 126 -12.70 0.37 -14.58
C TYR A 126 -12.98 -0.88 -15.40
N THR A 127 -11.96 -1.70 -15.58
CA THR A 127 -12.07 -3.01 -16.23
C THR A 127 -11.57 -4.07 -15.26
N SER A 128 -12.37 -5.07 -15.01
CA SER A 128 -11.94 -6.26 -14.27
C SER A 128 -12.34 -7.52 -15.04
N ARG A 129 -11.45 -8.48 -15.06
CA ARG A 129 -11.69 -9.78 -15.63
C ARG A 129 -11.63 -10.82 -14.52
N ALA A 130 -12.71 -11.55 -14.32
CA ALA A 130 -12.65 -12.76 -13.51
C ALA A 130 -11.96 -13.86 -14.32
N LEU A 131 -10.98 -14.50 -13.73
CA LEU A 131 -10.40 -15.70 -14.29
C LEU A 131 -11.38 -16.85 -14.00
N SER A 132 -11.70 -17.65 -15.02
CA SER A 132 -12.35 -18.94 -14.81
C SER A 132 -11.28 -19.95 -14.42
N PHE A 133 -11.56 -20.69 -13.38
CA PHE A 133 -10.74 -21.83 -12.96
C PHE A 133 -11.30 -23.14 -13.50
N ASP A 134 -12.26 -23.08 -14.43
CA ASP A 134 -12.78 -24.26 -15.11
C ASP A 134 -11.62 -24.98 -15.82
N CYS A 135 -11.57 -26.27 -15.67
CA CYS A 135 -10.49 -27.12 -16.21
C CYS A 135 -9.10 -26.88 -15.58
N VAL A 136 -9.01 -26.18 -14.45
CA VAL A 136 -7.78 -26.10 -13.67
C VAL A 136 -7.87 -27.11 -12.53
N GLU A 137 -6.96 -28.05 -12.51
CA GLU A 137 -6.74 -28.96 -11.39
C GLU A 137 -5.50 -28.53 -10.64
N TYR A 138 -5.53 -28.58 -9.33
CA TYR A 138 -4.37 -28.33 -8.49
C TYR A 138 -4.19 -29.50 -7.51
N ASP A 139 -2.94 -29.83 -7.25
CA ASP A 139 -2.58 -30.85 -6.27
C ASP A 139 -1.62 -30.25 -5.25
N ILE A 140 -1.77 -30.64 -4.01
CA ILE A 140 -0.91 -30.18 -2.91
C ILE A 140 0.13 -31.26 -2.66
N MET A 141 1.34 -31.00 -3.11
CA MET A 141 2.48 -31.87 -2.84
C MET A 141 3.08 -31.54 -1.48
N THR A 142 2.90 -32.44 -0.52
CA THR A 142 3.54 -32.32 0.79
C THR A 142 4.96 -32.85 0.72
N HIS A 143 5.93 -31.94 0.84
CA HIS A 143 7.33 -32.30 0.96
C HIS A 143 7.69 -32.59 2.42
N LYS A 144 8.11 -33.82 2.71
CA LYS A 144 8.69 -34.15 4.02
C LYS A 144 10.15 -33.73 4.06
N LEU A 145 10.49 -32.91 5.03
CA LEU A 145 11.88 -32.49 5.22
C LEU A 145 12.75 -33.70 5.58
N THR A 146 13.96 -33.71 5.07
CA THR A 146 14.98 -34.66 5.50
C THR A 146 15.54 -34.25 6.86
N ASP A 147 16.16 -35.19 7.59
CA ASP A 147 16.78 -34.89 8.91
C ASP A 147 17.82 -33.75 8.83
N ALA A 148 18.51 -33.62 7.71
CA ALA A 148 19.45 -32.51 7.49
C ALA A 148 18.72 -31.17 7.37
N GLN A 149 17.61 -31.13 6.63
CA GLN A 149 16.78 -29.93 6.48
C GLN A 149 16.11 -29.54 7.79
N ILE A 150 15.62 -30.52 8.57
CA ILE A 150 15.06 -30.29 9.91
C ILE A 150 16.10 -29.63 10.80
N ARG A 151 17.32 -30.16 10.87
CA ARG A 151 18.41 -29.56 11.67
C ARG A 151 18.72 -28.11 11.27
N ILE A 152 18.73 -27.84 9.96
CA ILE A 152 18.95 -26.47 9.47
C ILE A 152 17.79 -25.57 9.89
N TYR A 153 16.55 -26.03 9.72
CA TYR A 153 15.35 -25.29 10.10
C TYR A 153 15.36 -24.96 11.60
N ASP A 154 15.60 -25.96 12.44
CA ASP A 154 15.66 -25.79 13.89
C ASP A 154 16.76 -24.78 14.29
N THR A 155 17.92 -24.85 13.66
CA THR A 155 19.00 -23.86 13.89
C THR A 155 18.56 -22.43 13.55
N TYR A 156 17.78 -22.24 12.47
CA TYR A 156 17.21 -20.93 12.15
C TYR A 156 16.15 -20.49 13.18
N CYS A 157 15.32 -21.41 13.65
CA CYS A 157 14.34 -21.10 14.69
C CYS A 157 15.03 -20.64 15.97
N ASP A 158 16.08 -21.35 16.43
CA ASP A 158 16.87 -20.98 17.60
C ASP A 158 17.52 -19.59 17.43
N ALA A 159 18.07 -19.32 16.24
CA ALA A 159 18.67 -18.02 15.95
C ALA A 159 17.61 -16.88 15.98
N TRP A 160 16.44 -17.11 15.42
CA TRP A 160 15.35 -16.15 15.47
C TRP A 160 14.85 -15.93 16.90
N GLU A 161 14.73 -16.97 17.70
CA GLU A 161 14.36 -16.83 19.10
C GLU A 161 15.35 -15.93 19.87
N ILE A 162 16.65 -16.14 19.67
CA ILE A 162 17.69 -15.29 20.27
C ILE A 162 17.56 -13.83 19.80
N ILE A 163 17.30 -13.61 18.51
CA ILE A 163 17.11 -12.26 17.97
C ILE A 163 15.91 -11.58 18.62
N HIS A 164 14.76 -12.27 18.71
CA HIS A 164 13.55 -11.72 19.34
C HIS A 164 13.77 -11.38 20.81
N GLN A 165 14.37 -12.30 21.60
CA GLN A 165 14.66 -12.05 22.99
C GLN A 165 15.59 -10.85 23.21
N ASN A 166 16.60 -10.70 22.37
CA ASN A 166 17.52 -9.56 22.45
C ASN A 166 16.86 -8.25 21.99
N LEU A 167 15.96 -8.31 21.01
CA LEU A 167 15.20 -7.14 20.57
C LEU A 167 14.30 -6.64 21.70
N ASP A 168 13.58 -7.52 22.37
CA ASP A 168 12.71 -7.17 23.49
C ASP A 168 13.54 -6.56 24.65
N ARG A 169 14.66 -7.15 25.00
CA ARG A 169 15.58 -6.61 26.00
C ARG A 169 16.13 -5.23 25.61
N ALA A 170 16.45 -5.03 24.33
CA ALA A 170 16.90 -3.74 23.84
C ALA A 170 15.80 -2.67 23.90
N LEU A 171 14.57 -3.04 23.59
CA LEU A 171 13.41 -2.14 23.69
C LEU A 171 13.11 -1.75 25.16
N GLU A 172 13.27 -2.68 26.10
CA GLU A 172 13.15 -2.42 27.54
C GLU A 172 14.30 -1.53 28.04
N ALA A 173 15.55 -1.87 27.72
CA ALA A 173 16.72 -1.13 28.14
C ALA A 173 16.75 0.33 27.61
N THR A 174 16.13 0.56 26.47
CA THR A 174 15.99 1.92 25.88
C THR A 174 14.75 2.67 26.36
N ASN A 175 13.98 2.13 27.31
CA ASN A 175 12.73 2.68 27.80
C ASN A 175 11.69 2.94 26.69
N ILE A 176 11.72 2.19 25.63
CA ILE A 176 10.72 2.24 24.56
C ILE A 176 9.47 1.43 24.96
N VAL A 177 9.69 0.36 25.71
CA VAL A 177 8.66 -0.50 26.30
C VAL A 177 8.88 -0.55 27.81
N ASP A 178 7.80 -0.49 28.57
CA ASP A 178 7.86 -0.66 30.03
C ASP A 178 8.13 -2.12 30.39
N ALA A 179 9.19 -2.38 31.13
CA ALA A 179 9.65 -3.71 31.49
C ALA A 179 8.62 -4.48 32.38
N MET A 180 7.76 -3.79 33.14
CA MET A 180 6.79 -4.44 34.02
C MET A 180 5.43 -4.66 33.38
N SER A 181 4.97 -3.72 32.57
CA SER A 181 3.62 -3.75 31.98
C SER A 181 3.61 -4.16 30.50
N GLY A 182 4.76 -4.26 29.84
CA GLY A 182 4.88 -4.49 28.39
C GLY A 182 4.29 -3.36 27.53
N LYS A 183 3.83 -2.26 28.16
CA LYS A 183 3.25 -1.13 27.43
C LYS A 183 4.35 -0.32 26.74
N THR A 184 4.12 -0.02 25.50
CA THR A 184 5.03 0.82 24.73
C THR A 184 4.96 2.26 25.25
N LEU A 185 6.08 2.78 25.71
CA LEU A 185 6.23 4.15 26.20
C LEU A 185 6.45 5.15 25.05
N ASN A 186 7.14 4.71 23.98
CA ASN A 186 7.40 5.52 22.81
C ASN A 186 7.12 4.74 21.51
N GLY A 187 5.94 4.95 20.92
CA GLY A 187 5.48 4.21 19.75
C GLY A 187 6.22 4.50 18.47
N GLN A 188 6.71 5.73 18.29
CA GLN A 188 7.50 6.10 17.11
C GLN A 188 8.87 5.42 17.14
N ALA A 189 9.51 5.40 18.31
CA ALA A 189 10.79 4.74 18.49
C ALA A 189 10.66 3.22 18.33
N LYS A 190 9.58 2.59 18.80
CA LYS A 190 9.33 1.16 18.58
C LYS A 190 9.15 0.84 17.10
N GLY A 191 8.32 1.62 16.40
CA GLY A 191 8.11 1.45 14.97
C GLY A 191 9.40 1.61 14.16
N ALA A 192 10.21 2.63 14.47
CA ALA A 192 11.49 2.87 13.82
C ALA A 192 12.54 1.79 14.14
N ALA A 193 12.51 1.19 15.33
CA ALA A 193 13.40 0.09 15.69
C ALA A 193 13.01 -1.19 14.94
N LEU A 194 11.73 -1.54 14.91
CA LEU A 194 11.23 -2.75 14.24
C LEU A 194 11.40 -2.67 12.72
N SER A 195 11.12 -1.54 12.09
CA SER A 195 11.27 -1.36 10.64
C SER A 195 12.70 -1.43 10.10
N ARG A 196 13.69 -1.48 10.97
CA ARG A 196 15.09 -1.70 10.58
C ARG A 196 15.49 -3.18 10.56
N PHE A 197 14.61 -4.06 11.05
CA PHE A 197 14.83 -5.50 11.10
C PHE A 197 13.92 -6.27 10.11
N GLU A 198 12.95 -5.61 9.48
CA GLU A 198 12.20 -6.09 8.33
C GLU A 198 12.94 -5.76 7.00
#